data_6297b07c48078192652a79b9524dcd79
#
_entry.id   6297b07c48078192652a79b9524dcd79
#
_cell.length_a   1.000
_cell.length_b   1.000
_cell.length_c   1.000
_cell.angle_alpha   90.00
_cell.angle_beta   90.00
_cell.angle_gamma   90.00
#
_symmetry.space_group_name_H-M   'P 1'
#
loop_
_entity.id
_entity.type
_entity.pdbx_description
1 polymer ?
#
loop_
_entity_poly.entity_id
_entity_poly.type
_entity_poly.pdbx_seq_one_letter_code
_entity_poly.pdbx_strand_id
1 'polypeptide(L)'
;IMKKIVLALTFLCSSIFAGTINIAVAANVSYAINELIAQFNKTNPDTKVEVVLGASGKFTTQIQNGAPFDIFLSADMKFPETLEKENLTATKPVIYAQGSVAMLSAKPLDFSKGIALVANKDIEKIAIANPKTAPYGTAAIEALKNANILDKVESKFVYAESISQAVTYAMTAADVGFIAKSSLYDEKMSQYKENINWISVDPKLYTPIDQGIVILN
;
A
#
# COMPACT_ATOMS: atom_id res chain seq x y z
N ILE A 1 58.63 -21.28 43.39
CA ILE A 1 58.05 -20.17 42.59
C ILE A 1 56.94 -20.77 41.73
N MET A 2 55.71 -20.70 42.24
CA MET A 2 54.50 -21.16 41.49
C MET A 2 53.96 -20.04 40.59
N LYS A 3 54.00 -20.23 39.26
CA LYS A 3 53.37 -19.34 38.32
C LYS A 3 51.86 -19.62 38.28
N LYS A 4 51.03 -18.65 38.76
CA LYS A 4 49.58 -18.68 38.62
C LYS A 4 49.22 -18.33 37.16
N ILE A 5 48.72 -19.30 36.41
CA ILE A 5 48.11 -19.08 35.08
C ILE A 5 46.70 -18.62 35.33
N VAL A 6 46.40 -17.36 35.04
CA VAL A 6 45.03 -16.81 34.99
C VAL A 6 44.49 -17.09 33.60
N LEU A 7 43.58 -18.06 33.50
CA LEU A 7 42.84 -18.37 32.26
C LEU A 7 41.70 -17.35 32.12
N ALA A 8 41.89 -16.33 31.30
CA ALA A 8 40.85 -15.39 30.96
C ALA A 8 39.87 -16.07 29.99
N LEU A 9 38.71 -16.46 30.49
CA LEU A 9 37.57 -16.94 29.66
C LEU A 9 36.93 -15.74 29.01
N THR A 10 37.31 -15.44 27.77
CA THR A 10 36.60 -14.47 26.90
C THR A 10 35.29 -15.10 26.45
N PHE A 11 34.20 -14.70 27.10
CA PHE A 11 32.84 -14.98 26.60
C PHE A 11 32.64 -14.21 25.28
N LEU A 12 32.79 -14.89 24.16
CA LEU A 12 32.29 -14.39 22.86
C LEU A 12 30.76 -14.45 22.94
N CYS A 13 30.12 -13.34 23.25
CA CYS A 13 28.71 -13.16 22.98
C CYS A 13 28.53 -13.17 21.46
N SER A 14 28.33 -14.34 20.88
CA SER A 14 27.78 -14.46 19.53
C SER A 14 26.36 -13.92 19.60
N SER A 15 26.13 -12.72 19.09
CA SER A 15 24.78 -12.24 18.80
C SER A 15 24.20 -13.20 17.77
N ILE A 16 23.33 -14.10 18.21
CA ILE A 16 22.54 -14.94 17.31
C ILE A 16 21.54 -13.99 16.66
N PHE A 17 21.88 -13.44 15.51
CA PHE A 17 20.91 -12.77 14.67
C PHE A 17 19.94 -13.85 14.20
N ALA A 18 18.74 -13.90 14.77
CA ALA A 18 17.61 -14.52 14.12
C ALA A 18 17.41 -13.76 12.79
N GLY A 19 17.22 -14.44 11.69
CA GLY A 19 17.35 -13.96 10.32
C GLY A 19 16.69 -12.62 10.00
N THR A 20 16.91 -12.17 8.78
CA THR A 20 16.20 -11.00 8.21
C THR A 20 14.97 -11.50 7.44
N ILE A 21 13.83 -10.85 7.61
CA ILE A 21 12.61 -11.08 6.83
C ILE A 21 12.44 -9.89 5.87
N ASN A 22 12.44 -10.16 4.57
CA ASN A 22 12.26 -9.17 3.51
C ASN A 22 10.80 -9.17 3.05
N ILE A 23 10.11 -8.06 3.23
CA ILE A 23 8.68 -7.97 2.95
C ILE A 23 8.42 -7.00 1.80
N ALA A 24 7.80 -7.48 0.73
CA ALA A 24 7.20 -6.64 -0.30
C ALA A 24 5.81 -6.19 0.18
N VAL A 25 5.61 -4.90 0.34
CA VAL A 25 4.38 -4.34 0.92
C VAL A 25 3.72 -3.34 -0.02
N ALA A 26 2.45 -3.59 -0.34
CA ALA A 26 1.66 -2.65 -1.12
C ALA A 26 1.56 -1.30 -0.39
N ALA A 27 1.74 -0.21 -1.14
CA ALA A 27 1.93 1.13 -0.61
C ALA A 27 0.75 1.67 0.24
N ASN A 28 -0.45 1.10 0.10
CA ASN A 28 -1.60 1.44 0.95
C ASN A 28 -1.42 1.05 2.43
N VAL A 29 -0.45 0.18 2.75
CA VAL A 29 -0.14 -0.26 4.12
C VAL A 29 0.95 0.61 4.77
N SER A 30 1.53 1.56 4.02
CA SER A 30 2.65 2.41 4.49
C SER A 30 2.39 3.11 5.84
N TYR A 31 1.13 3.41 6.15
CA TYR A 31 0.71 4.10 7.38
C TYR A 31 0.67 3.19 8.60
N ALA A 32 0.54 1.88 8.41
CA ALA A 32 0.41 0.91 9.49
C ALA A 32 1.65 0.02 9.66
N ILE A 33 2.49 -0.12 8.63
CA ILE A 33 3.54 -1.14 8.60
C ILE A 33 4.55 -1.00 9.74
N ASN A 34 4.91 0.23 10.11
CA ASN A 34 5.86 0.47 11.19
C ASN A 34 5.32 0.02 12.56
N GLU A 35 4.02 0.24 12.81
CA GLU A 35 3.38 -0.22 14.05
C GLU A 35 3.27 -1.75 14.09
N LEU A 36 2.95 -2.37 12.94
CA LEU A 36 2.91 -3.83 12.82
C LEU A 36 4.27 -4.45 13.13
N ILE A 37 5.35 -3.89 12.57
CA ILE A 37 6.72 -4.32 12.84
C ILE A 37 7.06 -4.12 14.32
N ALA A 38 6.71 -2.97 14.90
CA ALA A 38 6.97 -2.70 16.31
C ALA A 38 6.24 -3.71 17.23
N GLN A 39 5.03 -4.13 16.89
CA GLN A 39 4.31 -5.18 17.61
C GLN A 39 4.97 -6.56 17.44
N PHE A 40 5.36 -6.91 16.21
CA PHE A 40 6.07 -8.15 15.92
C PHE A 40 7.38 -8.25 16.72
N ASN A 41 8.14 -7.17 16.76
CA ASN A 41 9.44 -7.14 17.45
C ASN A 41 9.33 -7.27 18.97
N LYS A 42 8.15 -7.06 19.59
CA LYS A 42 7.96 -7.31 21.03
C LYS A 42 8.15 -8.78 21.41
N THR A 43 7.79 -9.68 20.51
CA THR A 43 7.93 -11.13 20.71
C THR A 43 9.09 -11.73 19.92
N ASN A 44 9.65 -11.00 18.96
CA ASN A 44 10.72 -11.44 18.08
C ASN A 44 11.83 -10.37 18.00
N PRO A 45 12.47 -10.00 19.14
CA PRO A 45 13.39 -8.85 19.21
C PRO A 45 14.66 -9.03 18.38
N ASP A 46 15.06 -10.28 18.11
CA ASP A 46 16.28 -10.62 17.37
C ASP A 46 16.05 -10.75 15.87
N THR A 47 14.80 -10.61 15.39
CA THR A 47 14.46 -10.69 13.97
C THR A 47 14.43 -9.30 13.35
N LYS A 48 15.25 -9.10 12.30
CA LYS A 48 15.22 -7.88 11.50
C LYS A 48 14.12 -7.99 10.44
N VAL A 49 13.27 -6.98 10.33
CA VAL A 49 12.27 -6.88 9.26
C VAL A 49 12.67 -5.76 8.32
N GLU A 50 12.85 -6.06 7.05
CA GLU A 50 13.12 -5.10 5.98
C GLU A 50 11.88 -4.98 5.08
N VAL A 51 11.44 -3.75 4.83
CA VAL A 51 10.22 -3.46 4.08
C VAL A 51 10.54 -2.67 2.82
N VAL A 52 9.99 -3.13 1.71
CA VAL A 52 9.96 -2.37 0.45
C VAL A 52 8.52 -2.03 0.14
N LEU A 53 8.23 -0.73 -0.05
CA LEU A 53 6.91 -0.23 -0.38
C LEU A 53 6.77 0.01 -1.88
N GLY A 54 5.65 -0.40 -2.48
CA GLY A 54 5.41 -0.21 -3.90
C GLY A 54 4.02 -0.65 -4.37
N ALA A 55 3.85 -0.73 -5.68
CA ALA A 55 2.61 -1.24 -6.28
C ALA A 55 2.62 -2.77 -6.33
N SER A 56 1.47 -3.39 -6.02
CA SER A 56 1.33 -4.85 -5.98
C SER A 56 1.76 -5.56 -7.25
N GLY A 57 1.36 -5.04 -8.42
CA GLY A 57 1.73 -5.63 -9.71
C GLY A 57 3.23 -5.53 -10.03
N LYS A 58 3.93 -4.48 -9.54
CA LYS A 58 5.38 -4.39 -9.68
C LYS A 58 6.08 -5.44 -8.84
N PHE A 59 5.64 -5.65 -7.60
CA PHE A 59 6.19 -6.71 -6.75
C PHE A 59 5.93 -8.09 -7.34
N THR A 60 4.72 -8.34 -7.87
CA THR A 60 4.43 -9.60 -8.57
C THR A 60 5.44 -9.87 -9.67
N THR A 61 5.71 -8.89 -10.54
CA THR A 61 6.72 -9.02 -11.59
C THR A 61 8.13 -9.24 -11.04
N GLN A 62 8.51 -8.56 -9.96
CA GLN A 62 9.81 -8.75 -9.32
C GLN A 62 9.95 -10.15 -8.73
N ILE A 63 8.91 -10.67 -8.04
CA ILE A 63 8.88 -12.01 -7.46
C ILE A 63 8.97 -13.08 -8.56
N GLN A 64 8.22 -12.91 -9.66
CA GLN A 64 8.30 -13.76 -10.84
C GLN A 64 9.72 -13.80 -11.46
N ASN A 65 10.49 -12.73 -11.31
CA ASN A 65 11.87 -12.63 -11.74
C ASN A 65 12.90 -12.98 -10.65
N GLY A 66 12.46 -13.59 -9.54
CA GLY A 66 13.34 -14.12 -8.50
C GLY A 66 13.81 -13.08 -7.48
N ALA A 67 13.09 -11.98 -7.29
CA ALA A 67 13.41 -11.04 -6.22
C ALA A 67 13.26 -11.72 -4.84
N PRO A 68 14.23 -11.55 -3.92
CA PRO A 68 14.33 -12.31 -2.68
C PRO A 68 13.44 -11.72 -1.57
N PHE A 69 12.14 -11.76 -1.77
CA PHE A 69 11.16 -11.44 -0.75
C PHE A 69 10.68 -12.72 -0.06
N ASP A 70 10.45 -12.64 1.25
CA ASP A 70 9.93 -13.74 2.06
C ASP A 70 8.40 -13.68 2.19
N ILE A 71 7.86 -12.44 2.24
CA ILE A 71 6.42 -12.20 2.40
C ILE A 71 5.97 -11.15 1.40
N PHE A 72 4.78 -11.34 0.84
CA PHE A 72 4.12 -10.35 0.00
C PHE A 72 2.77 -9.96 0.58
N LEU A 73 2.63 -8.66 0.91
CA LEU A 73 1.36 -8.01 1.25
C LEU A 73 0.86 -7.24 0.04
N SER A 74 -0.16 -7.77 -0.60
CA SER A 74 -0.79 -7.16 -1.78
C SER A 74 -2.00 -6.31 -1.40
N ALA A 75 -2.28 -5.31 -2.22
CA ALA A 75 -3.50 -4.52 -2.11
C ALA A 75 -4.74 -5.18 -2.74
N ASP A 76 -4.61 -6.38 -3.30
CA ASP A 76 -5.71 -7.24 -3.74
C ASP A 76 -5.37 -8.72 -3.59
N MET A 77 -6.32 -9.60 -3.92
CA MET A 77 -6.11 -11.05 -3.94
C MET A 77 -5.57 -11.56 -5.27
N LYS A 78 -5.80 -10.83 -6.37
CA LYS A 78 -5.42 -11.26 -7.72
C LYS A 78 -3.93 -11.56 -7.85
N PHE A 79 -3.08 -10.68 -7.32
CA PHE A 79 -1.62 -10.82 -7.45
C PHE A 79 -1.06 -11.97 -6.63
N PRO A 80 -1.41 -12.14 -5.33
CA PRO A 80 -0.97 -13.32 -4.56
C PRO A 80 -1.47 -14.63 -5.16
N GLU A 81 -2.73 -14.70 -5.64
CA GLU A 81 -3.26 -15.88 -6.31
C GLU A 81 -2.57 -16.18 -7.64
N THR A 82 -2.08 -15.16 -8.34
CA THR A 82 -1.26 -15.35 -9.55
C THR A 82 0.04 -16.06 -9.19
N LEU A 83 0.74 -15.60 -8.14
CA LEU A 83 1.98 -16.22 -7.66
C LEU A 83 1.75 -17.65 -7.15
N GLU A 84 0.62 -17.90 -6.48
CA GLU A 84 0.23 -19.27 -6.05
C GLU A 84 0.07 -20.20 -7.25
N LYS A 85 -0.65 -19.78 -8.28
CA LYS A 85 -0.84 -20.57 -9.53
C LYS A 85 0.48 -20.88 -10.24
N GLU A 86 1.47 -20.02 -10.08
CA GLU A 86 2.81 -20.19 -10.62
C GLU A 86 3.75 -20.97 -9.69
N ASN A 87 3.25 -21.49 -8.57
CA ASN A 87 4.02 -22.23 -7.56
C ASN A 87 5.19 -21.42 -6.95
N LEU A 88 5.02 -20.11 -6.80
CA LEU A 88 6.00 -19.20 -6.21
C LEU A 88 5.73 -18.92 -4.72
N THR A 89 4.76 -19.59 -4.13
CA THR A 89 4.33 -19.35 -2.74
C THR A 89 4.43 -20.61 -1.90
N ALA A 90 4.88 -20.46 -0.66
CA ALA A 90 4.94 -21.53 0.34
C ALA A 90 3.59 -21.76 1.03
N THR A 91 2.70 -20.74 1.03
CA THR A 91 1.36 -20.84 1.61
C THR A 91 0.30 -20.43 0.59
N LYS A 92 -0.95 -20.75 0.89
CA LYS A 92 -2.08 -20.15 0.17
C LYS A 92 -2.22 -18.68 0.58
N PRO A 93 -2.62 -17.79 -0.34
CA PRO A 93 -2.97 -16.42 -0.02
C PRO A 93 -4.16 -16.35 0.94
N VAL A 94 -4.11 -15.44 1.89
CA VAL A 94 -5.23 -15.16 2.80
C VAL A 94 -5.57 -13.66 2.78
N ILE A 95 -6.86 -13.34 2.93
CA ILE A 95 -7.31 -11.96 3.07
C ILE A 95 -6.95 -11.49 4.49
N TYR A 96 -6.18 -10.40 4.59
CA TYR A 96 -5.81 -9.81 5.88
C TYR A 96 -6.54 -8.50 6.18
N ALA A 97 -7.06 -7.82 5.15
CA ALA A 97 -7.81 -6.58 5.29
C ALA A 97 -8.69 -6.32 4.06
N GLN A 98 -9.61 -5.37 4.16
CA GLN A 98 -10.38 -4.83 3.05
C GLN A 98 -10.17 -3.33 2.95
N GLY A 99 -9.84 -2.84 1.77
CA GLY A 99 -9.54 -1.45 1.50
C GLY A 99 -10.76 -0.65 1.05
N SER A 100 -10.65 0.68 1.14
CA SER A 100 -11.65 1.62 0.64
C SER A 100 -10.99 2.75 -0.13
N VAL A 101 -11.66 3.25 -1.17
CA VAL A 101 -11.22 4.40 -1.96
C VAL A 101 -11.80 5.69 -1.37
N ALA A 102 -11.00 6.74 -1.33
CA ALA A 102 -11.45 8.10 -1.06
C ALA A 102 -10.98 9.05 -2.16
N MET A 103 -11.67 10.18 -2.32
CA MET A 103 -11.19 11.32 -3.10
C MET A 103 -10.60 12.35 -2.14
N LEU A 104 -9.42 12.88 -2.46
CA LEU A 104 -8.70 13.88 -1.67
C LEU A 104 -8.36 15.09 -2.53
N SER A 105 -8.54 16.28 -1.97
CA SER A 105 -8.04 17.55 -2.50
C SER A 105 -7.28 18.31 -1.42
N ALA A 106 -6.14 18.91 -1.78
CA ALA A 106 -5.41 19.81 -0.88
C ALA A 106 -6.21 21.07 -0.54
N LYS A 107 -7.10 21.49 -1.44
CA LYS A 107 -7.98 22.67 -1.25
C LYS A 107 -9.38 22.24 -0.86
N PRO A 108 -10.13 23.04 -0.11
CA PRO A 108 -11.56 22.82 0.08
C PRO A 108 -12.31 22.73 -1.24
N LEU A 109 -13.16 21.70 -1.37
CA LEU A 109 -14.05 21.50 -2.52
C LEU A 109 -15.46 21.20 -2.03
N ASP A 110 -16.45 21.48 -2.90
CA ASP A 110 -17.83 21.06 -2.67
C ASP A 110 -18.02 19.59 -3.12
N PHE A 111 -17.96 18.69 -2.16
CA PHE A 111 -18.15 17.25 -2.37
C PHE A 111 -19.61 16.80 -2.42
N SER A 112 -20.58 17.72 -2.43
CA SER A 112 -22.03 17.36 -2.45
C SER A 112 -22.43 16.49 -3.64
N LYS A 113 -21.69 16.55 -4.74
CA LYS A 113 -21.91 15.73 -5.93
C LYS A 113 -21.20 14.37 -5.90
N GLY A 114 -20.53 14.03 -4.79
CA GLY A 114 -19.80 12.79 -4.67
C GLY A 114 -18.75 12.65 -5.80
N ILE A 115 -18.60 11.43 -6.32
CA ILE A 115 -17.64 11.14 -7.40
C ILE A 115 -17.84 11.98 -8.66
N ALA A 116 -19.07 12.45 -8.92
CA ALA A 116 -19.37 13.28 -10.09
C ALA A 116 -18.68 14.65 -10.07
N LEU A 117 -18.16 15.09 -8.92
CA LEU A 117 -17.35 16.30 -8.78
C LEU A 117 -16.19 16.35 -9.79
N VAL A 118 -15.53 15.21 -10.06
CA VAL A 118 -14.35 15.17 -10.96
C VAL A 118 -14.69 15.52 -12.42
N ALA A 119 -15.96 15.49 -12.80
CA ALA A 119 -16.42 15.94 -14.11
C ALA A 119 -16.59 17.46 -14.22
N ASN A 120 -16.47 18.21 -13.11
CA ASN A 120 -16.50 19.66 -13.12
C ASN A 120 -15.37 20.23 -14.02
N LYS A 121 -15.65 21.36 -14.66
CA LYS A 121 -14.68 22.05 -15.53
C LYS A 121 -13.48 22.59 -14.75
N ASP A 122 -13.69 22.95 -13.49
CA ASP A 122 -12.64 23.49 -12.60
C ASP A 122 -11.68 22.40 -12.09
N ILE A 123 -11.99 21.13 -12.31
CA ILE A 123 -11.09 19.99 -12.05
C ILE A 123 -10.37 19.67 -13.36
N GLU A 124 -9.11 20.02 -13.44
CA GLU A 124 -8.28 19.80 -14.65
C GLU A 124 -7.37 18.57 -14.51
N LYS A 125 -6.92 18.27 -13.28
CA LYS A 125 -5.97 17.17 -13.01
C LYS A 125 -6.51 16.26 -11.93
N ILE A 126 -6.58 14.97 -12.24
CA ILE A 126 -7.03 13.92 -11.34
C ILE A 126 -5.89 12.93 -11.13
N ALA A 127 -5.34 12.87 -9.91
CA ALA A 127 -4.34 11.88 -9.57
C ALA A 127 -4.99 10.49 -9.38
N ILE A 128 -4.42 9.49 -10.06
CA ILE A 128 -4.89 8.11 -9.99
C ILE A 128 -3.68 7.18 -10.03
N ALA A 129 -3.64 6.15 -9.18
CA ALA A 129 -2.60 5.13 -9.29
C ALA A 129 -2.76 4.34 -10.60
N ASN A 130 -1.66 3.90 -11.19
CA ASN A 130 -1.69 3.17 -12.45
C ASN A 130 -2.53 1.88 -12.31
N PRO A 131 -3.68 1.76 -13.00
CA PRO A 131 -4.61 0.63 -12.83
C PRO A 131 -4.02 -0.70 -13.30
N LYS A 132 -2.94 -0.69 -14.10
CA LYS A 132 -2.28 -1.92 -14.54
C LYS A 132 -1.50 -2.60 -13.41
N THR A 133 -1.06 -1.86 -12.42
CA THR A 133 -0.16 -2.35 -11.35
C THR A 133 -0.66 -2.08 -9.93
N ALA A 134 -1.62 -1.16 -9.78
CA ALA A 134 -2.11 -0.74 -8.47
C ALA A 134 -3.63 -1.01 -8.34
N PRO A 135 -4.05 -1.91 -7.43
CA PRO A 135 -5.46 -2.28 -7.24
C PRO A 135 -6.39 -1.10 -6.93
N TYR A 136 -5.93 -0.11 -6.19
CA TYR A 136 -6.71 1.11 -5.93
C TYR A 136 -6.93 1.94 -7.19
N GLY A 137 -5.99 1.91 -8.15
CA GLY A 137 -6.18 2.53 -9.47
C GLY A 137 -7.24 1.79 -10.26
N THR A 138 -7.24 0.44 -10.22
CA THR A 138 -8.30 -0.37 -10.83
C THR A 138 -9.66 -0.05 -10.23
N ALA A 139 -9.77 0.01 -8.90
CA ALA A 139 -11.02 0.34 -8.20
C ALA A 139 -11.51 1.76 -8.53
N ALA A 140 -10.61 2.73 -8.67
CA ALA A 140 -10.98 4.09 -9.07
C ALA A 140 -11.53 4.15 -10.50
N ILE A 141 -10.89 3.45 -11.46
CA ILE A 141 -11.42 3.33 -12.84
C ILE A 141 -12.78 2.66 -12.85
N GLU A 142 -12.95 1.57 -12.09
CA GLU A 142 -14.23 0.88 -11.99
C GLU A 142 -15.32 1.79 -11.43
N ALA A 143 -15.02 2.55 -10.37
CA ALA A 143 -15.94 3.50 -9.77
C ALA A 143 -16.37 4.60 -10.77
N LEU A 144 -15.43 5.16 -11.53
CA LEU A 144 -15.71 6.17 -12.54
C LEU A 144 -16.54 5.61 -13.71
N LYS A 145 -16.27 4.36 -14.10
CA LYS A 145 -17.05 3.65 -15.14
C LYS A 145 -18.47 3.39 -14.66
N ASN A 146 -18.65 2.86 -13.45
CA ASN A 146 -19.98 2.57 -12.89
C ASN A 146 -20.79 3.84 -12.59
N ALA A 147 -20.11 4.96 -12.36
CA ALA A 147 -20.73 6.28 -12.29
C ALA A 147 -21.03 6.91 -13.67
N ASN A 148 -20.69 6.26 -14.79
CA ASN A 148 -20.85 6.73 -16.16
C ASN A 148 -20.17 8.07 -16.45
N ILE A 149 -19.00 8.32 -15.86
CA ILE A 149 -18.24 9.56 -16.05
C ILE A 149 -16.79 9.32 -16.52
N LEU A 150 -16.34 8.08 -16.65
CA LEU A 150 -14.96 7.75 -17.04
C LEU A 150 -14.52 8.48 -18.31
N ASP A 151 -15.29 8.36 -19.40
CA ASP A 151 -14.95 8.96 -20.70
C ASP A 151 -14.84 10.50 -20.67
N LYS A 152 -15.51 11.14 -19.69
CA LYS A 152 -15.49 12.60 -19.52
C LYS A 152 -14.24 13.10 -18.79
N VAL A 153 -13.57 12.20 -18.05
CA VAL A 153 -12.51 12.58 -17.13
C VAL A 153 -11.16 11.91 -17.41
N GLU A 154 -11.12 10.87 -18.24
CA GLU A 154 -9.90 10.11 -18.54
C GLU A 154 -8.75 11.00 -19.05
N SER A 155 -9.08 12.03 -19.85
CA SER A 155 -8.08 12.99 -20.34
C SER A 155 -7.45 13.87 -19.26
N LYS A 156 -8.03 13.89 -18.04
CA LYS A 156 -7.53 14.64 -16.89
C LYS A 156 -6.59 13.82 -15.99
N PHE A 157 -6.38 12.53 -16.29
CA PHE A 157 -5.64 11.64 -15.39
C PHE A 157 -4.15 11.95 -15.38
N VAL A 158 -3.63 12.04 -14.15
CA VAL A 158 -2.20 12.04 -13.83
C VAL A 158 -1.91 10.72 -13.16
N TYR A 159 -1.24 9.82 -13.87
CA TYR A 159 -0.95 8.49 -13.36
C TYR A 159 0.21 8.51 -12.38
N ALA A 160 -0.05 7.99 -11.18
CA ALA A 160 0.95 7.74 -10.15
C ALA A 160 1.41 6.28 -10.22
N GLU A 161 2.65 6.06 -9.85
CA GLU A 161 3.28 4.74 -9.88
C GLU A 161 2.75 3.79 -8.79
N SER A 162 2.34 4.39 -7.65
CA SER A 162 1.75 3.69 -6.51
C SER A 162 0.62 4.51 -5.91
N ILE A 163 -0.17 3.89 -5.02
CA ILE A 163 -1.27 4.60 -4.35
C ILE A 163 -0.77 5.67 -3.37
N SER A 164 0.38 5.50 -2.74
CA SER A 164 0.98 6.55 -1.90
C SER A 164 1.49 7.73 -2.72
N GLN A 165 1.98 7.51 -3.94
CA GLN A 165 2.32 8.61 -4.85
C GLN A 165 1.06 9.35 -5.32
N ALA A 166 -0.07 8.66 -5.50
CA ALA A 166 -1.34 9.32 -5.80
C ALA A 166 -1.77 10.27 -4.67
N VAL A 167 -1.54 9.91 -3.39
CA VAL A 167 -1.72 10.83 -2.25
C VAL A 167 -0.85 12.06 -2.40
N THR A 168 0.44 11.88 -2.70
CA THR A 168 1.38 12.99 -2.90
C THR A 168 0.90 13.92 -4.02
N TYR A 169 0.47 13.36 -5.15
CA TYR A 169 -0.04 14.16 -6.27
C TYR A 169 -1.33 14.90 -5.91
N ALA A 170 -2.26 14.28 -5.17
CA ALA A 170 -3.47 14.94 -4.68
C ALA A 170 -3.18 16.15 -3.79
N MET A 171 -2.05 16.10 -3.05
CA MET A 171 -1.64 17.19 -2.16
C MET A 171 -0.84 18.29 -2.87
N THR A 172 -0.17 18.01 -3.99
CA THR A 172 0.86 18.91 -4.55
C THR A 172 0.68 19.30 -6.00
N ALA A 173 0.03 18.47 -6.82
CA ALA A 173 0.09 18.57 -8.27
C ALA A 173 -1.24 18.35 -9.01
N ALA A 174 -2.25 17.81 -8.35
CA ALA A 174 -3.57 17.56 -8.90
C ALA A 174 -4.65 18.32 -8.12
N ASP A 175 -5.81 18.52 -8.72
CA ASP A 175 -6.94 19.15 -8.07
C ASP A 175 -7.67 18.18 -7.14
N VAL A 176 -7.72 16.90 -7.54
CA VAL A 176 -8.30 15.79 -6.79
C VAL A 176 -7.47 14.54 -7.04
N GLY A 177 -7.34 13.66 -6.05
CA GLY A 177 -6.75 12.34 -6.21
C GLY A 177 -7.64 11.24 -5.67
N PHE A 178 -7.67 10.09 -6.35
CA PHE A 178 -8.23 8.86 -5.82
C PHE A 178 -7.15 8.17 -5.00
N ILE A 179 -7.41 7.97 -3.71
CA ILE A 179 -6.44 7.49 -2.72
C ILE A 179 -6.98 6.28 -1.94
N ALA A 180 -6.09 5.55 -1.29
CA ALA A 180 -6.51 4.61 -0.25
C ALA A 180 -7.02 5.42 0.96
N LYS A 181 -8.24 5.15 1.42
CA LYS A 181 -8.82 5.85 2.58
C LYS A 181 -7.95 5.69 3.84
N SER A 182 -7.23 4.56 3.95
CA SER A 182 -6.29 4.32 5.05
C SER A 182 -5.22 5.40 5.19
N SER A 183 -4.83 6.07 4.09
CA SER A 183 -3.85 7.16 4.14
C SER A 183 -4.28 8.36 4.98
N LEU A 184 -5.60 8.55 5.14
CA LEU A 184 -6.17 9.66 5.90
C LEU A 184 -6.00 9.52 7.42
N TYR A 185 -5.58 8.34 7.89
CA TYR A 185 -5.28 8.08 9.30
C TYR A 185 -3.83 8.42 9.69
N ASP A 186 -2.96 8.77 8.73
CA ASP A 186 -1.63 9.30 9.02
C ASP A 186 -1.75 10.67 9.71
N GLU A 187 -0.94 10.94 10.74
CA GLU A 187 -0.93 12.22 11.46
C GLU A 187 -0.77 13.42 10.52
N LYS A 188 0.04 13.29 9.47
CA LYS A 188 0.27 14.34 8.46
C LYS A 188 -0.99 14.69 7.68
N MET A 189 -1.99 13.81 7.67
CA MET A 189 -3.26 14.00 6.99
C MET A 189 -4.33 14.62 7.90
N SER A 190 -4.07 14.80 9.18
CA SER A 190 -5.02 15.32 10.20
C SER A 190 -5.59 16.70 9.88
N GLN A 191 -4.90 17.48 9.07
CA GLN A 191 -5.36 18.80 8.59
C GLN A 191 -6.49 18.69 7.54
N TYR A 192 -6.60 17.57 6.82
CA TYR A 192 -7.61 17.37 5.79
C TYR A 192 -8.90 16.84 6.40
N LYS A 193 -10.00 17.55 6.18
CA LYS A 193 -11.29 17.27 6.84
C LYS A 193 -12.27 16.63 5.88
N GLU A 194 -13.04 15.67 6.39
CA GLU A 194 -14.14 15.04 5.65
C GLU A 194 -15.16 16.08 5.20
N ASN A 195 -15.72 15.90 4.02
CA ASN A 195 -16.65 16.82 3.35
C ASN A 195 -16.10 18.22 3.01
N ILE A 196 -14.81 18.47 3.30
CA ILE A 196 -14.11 19.72 2.95
C ILE A 196 -12.94 19.41 2.03
N ASN A 197 -12.09 18.47 2.40
CA ASN A 197 -10.91 18.09 1.65
C ASN A 197 -11.03 16.69 1.05
N TRP A 198 -11.85 15.82 1.62
CA TRP A 198 -12.01 14.45 1.14
C TRP A 198 -13.41 13.90 1.43
N ILE A 199 -13.79 12.90 0.63
CA ILE A 199 -14.94 12.03 0.88
C ILE A 199 -14.58 10.58 0.53
N SER A 200 -15.31 9.64 1.13
CA SER A 200 -15.29 8.25 0.68
C SER A 200 -15.98 8.12 -0.67
N VAL A 201 -15.41 7.32 -1.56
CA VAL A 201 -16.12 6.88 -2.78
C VAL A 201 -17.14 5.82 -2.38
N ASP A 202 -18.35 5.89 -2.94
CA ASP A 202 -19.40 4.91 -2.65
C ASP A 202 -18.90 3.48 -2.97
N PRO A 203 -18.86 2.57 -1.98
CA PRO A 203 -18.35 1.21 -2.16
C PRO A 203 -19.17 0.37 -3.15
N LYS A 204 -20.38 0.80 -3.49
CA LYS A 204 -21.20 0.15 -4.52
C LYS A 204 -20.68 0.40 -5.95
N LEU A 205 -19.77 1.36 -6.12
CA LEU A 205 -19.23 1.72 -7.42
C LEU A 205 -17.99 0.89 -7.82
N TYR A 206 -17.43 0.09 -6.94
CA TYR A 206 -16.25 -0.73 -7.25
C TYR A 206 -16.29 -2.06 -6.49
N THR A 207 -15.59 -3.03 -7.04
CA THR A 207 -15.42 -4.34 -6.38
C THR A 207 -14.68 -4.19 -5.06
N PRO A 208 -15.11 -4.86 -3.97
CA PRO A 208 -14.39 -4.85 -2.70
C PRO A 208 -12.90 -5.12 -2.87
N ILE A 209 -12.06 -4.30 -2.22
CA ILE A 209 -10.61 -4.40 -2.33
C ILE A 209 -10.10 -5.33 -1.23
N ASP A 210 -10.27 -6.64 -1.42
CA ASP A 210 -9.76 -7.65 -0.50
C ASP A 210 -8.25 -7.76 -0.64
N GLN A 211 -7.51 -7.43 0.42
CA GLN A 211 -6.05 -7.37 0.43
C GLN A 211 -5.49 -8.72 0.87
N GLY A 212 -4.58 -9.26 0.07
CA GLY A 212 -4.00 -10.58 0.28
C GLY A 212 -2.59 -10.56 0.84
N ILE A 213 -2.29 -11.52 1.73
CA ILE A 213 -0.93 -11.80 2.20
C ILE A 213 -0.55 -13.23 1.86
N VAL A 214 0.71 -13.45 1.50
CA VAL A 214 1.26 -14.77 1.20
C VAL A 214 2.73 -14.85 1.60
N ILE A 215 3.16 -16.06 2.04
CA ILE A 215 4.57 -16.40 2.25
C ILE A 215 5.11 -16.95 0.93
N LEU A 216 6.27 -16.48 0.52
CA LEU A 216 6.94 -16.86 -0.72
C LEU A 216 7.90 -18.05 -0.49
N ASN A 217 8.28 -18.76 -1.58
CA ASN A 217 9.21 -19.89 -1.53
C ASN A 217 10.65 -19.45 -1.34
#